data_6688e5554ff3e660e2a57e5cb9cc41df
#
_entry.id   6688e5554ff3e660e2a57e5cb9cc41df
#
_cell.length_a   1.000
_cell.length_b   1.000
_cell.length_c   1.000
_cell.angle_alpha   90.00
_cell.angle_beta   90.00
_cell.angle_gamma   90.00
#
_symmetry.space_group_name_H-M   'P 1'
#
loop_
_entity.id
_entity.type
_entity.pdbx_description
1 polymer ?
#
loop_
_entity_poly.entity_id
_entity_poly.type
_entity_poly.pdbx_seq_one_letter_code
_entity_poly.pdbx_strand_id
1 'polypeptide(L)'
;MISDEQKQQFIDEGYFILDSVLSNETLELLRGACDILIDRMHSEMDRLGTDQIHISHRNQRYHIAKQYAHVEGLKEYVFGELMADICKATIGKNAYLFYDQYVAKAAEVGRPFAWHQDGGYLGFPHTPYVTVWAAVDDMTAENGTVTLLPYSDVGIRSLVDHIRNEES
;
A
#
# COMPACT_ATOMS: atom_id res chain seq x y z
N MET A 1 2.75 -16.94 -10.74
CA MET A 1 3.90 -17.63 -10.08
C MET A 1 5.10 -16.68 -10.12
N ILE A 2 5.73 -16.43 -8.98
CA ILE A 2 6.87 -15.50 -8.86
C ILE A 2 8.12 -16.20 -9.38
N SER A 3 8.87 -15.57 -10.29
CA SER A 3 10.08 -16.15 -10.89
C SER A 3 11.26 -16.16 -9.90
N ASP A 4 12.27 -16.95 -10.20
CA ASP A 4 13.48 -17.00 -9.36
C ASP A 4 14.29 -15.71 -9.48
N GLU A 5 14.26 -15.03 -10.62
CA GLU A 5 14.86 -13.71 -10.81
C GLU A 5 14.16 -12.66 -9.92
N GLN A 6 12.83 -12.68 -9.83
CA GLN A 6 12.07 -11.78 -8.96
C GLN A 6 12.35 -12.03 -7.47
N LYS A 7 12.48 -13.30 -7.05
CA LYS A 7 12.89 -13.64 -5.69
C LYS A 7 14.30 -13.15 -5.39
N GLN A 8 15.22 -13.29 -6.35
CA GLN A 8 16.59 -12.81 -6.19
C GLN A 8 16.61 -11.28 -6.12
N GLN A 9 15.84 -10.61 -6.99
CA GLN A 9 15.70 -9.13 -6.93
C GLN A 9 15.18 -8.67 -5.58
N PHE A 10 14.19 -9.37 -4.98
CA PHE A 10 13.72 -9.02 -3.64
C PHE A 10 14.81 -9.13 -2.58
N ILE A 11 15.66 -10.16 -2.66
CA ILE A 11 16.78 -10.34 -1.74
C ILE A 11 17.84 -9.24 -1.91
N ASP A 12 18.14 -8.89 -3.16
CA ASP A 12 19.24 -7.98 -3.48
C ASP A 12 18.84 -6.50 -3.34
N GLU A 13 17.61 -6.16 -3.75
CA GLU A 13 17.14 -4.78 -3.87
C GLU A 13 15.97 -4.41 -2.93
N GLY A 14 15.38 -5.39 -2.25
CA GLY A 14 14.28 -5.18 -1.31
C GLY A 14 12.91 -5.11 -1.95
N TYR A 15 12.78 -5.26 -3.26
CA TYR A 15 11.51 -5.25 -3.98
C TYR A 15 11.58 -6.06 -5.29
N PHE A 16 10.43 -6.35 -5.84
CA PHE A 16 10.24 -6.72 -7.25
C PHE A 16 8.91 -6.18 -7.77
N ILE A 17 8.75 -6.14 -9.07
CA ILE A 17 7.54 -5.67 -9.75
C ILE A 17 6.90 -6.82 -10.50
N LEU A 18 5.57 -6.89 -10.45
CA LEU A 18 4.73 -7.79 -11.21
C LEU A 18 3.89 -6.97 -12.19
N ASP A 19 4.25 -7.03 -13.46
CA ASP A 19 3.54 -6.29 -14.50
C ASP A 19 2.28 -7.03 -14.93
N SER A 20 1.16 -6.31 -15.03
CA SER A 20 -0.11 -6.78 -15.61
C SER A 20 -0.64 -8.09 -15.01
N VAL A 21 -0.45 -8.31 -13.71
CA VAL A 21 -0.88 -9.55 -13.03
C VAL A 21 -2.32 -9.51 -12.53
N LEU A 22 -2.93 -8.32 -12.47
CA LEU A 22 -4.33 -8.16 -12.07
C LEU A 22 -5.24 -8.26 -13.31
N SER A 23 -6.27 -9.08 -13.20
CA SER A 23 -7.30 -9.14 -14.25
C SER A 23 -8.14 -7.85 -14.27
N ASN A 24 -8.80 -7.57 -15.39
CA ASN A 24 -9.72 -6.45 -15.48
C ASN A 24 -10.83 -6.53 -14.42
N GLU A 25 -11.35 -7.73 -14.13
CA GLU A 25 -12.35 -7.94 -13.08
C GLU A 25 -11.82 -7.56 -11.70
N THR A 26 -10.56 -7.92 -11.40
CA THR A 26 -9.91 -7.53 -10.15
C THR A 26 -9.71 -6.01 -10.08
N LEU A 27 -9.28 -5.37 -11.17
CA LEU A 27 -9.14 -3.91 -11.22
C LEU A 27 -10.47 -3.19 -11.02
N GLU A 28 -11.55 -3.65 -11.67
CA GLU A 28 -12.92 -3.12 -11.48
C GLU A 28 -13.39 -3.27 -10.03
N LEU A 29 -13.16 -4.44 -9.43
CA LEU A 29 -13.45 -4.68 -8.01
C LEU A 29 -12.69 -3.67 -7.11
N LEU A 30 -11.40 -3.51 -7.32
CA LEU A 30 -10.56 -2.63 -6.47
C LEU A 30 -10.93 -1.16 -6.65
N ARG A 31 -11.25 -0.71 -7.87
CA ARG A 31 -11.73 0.66 -8.15
C ARG A 31 -13.08 0.91 -7.49
N GLY A 32 -14.05 0.00 -7.70
CA GLY A 32 -15.37 0.11 -7.09
C GLY A 32 -15.32 0.10 -5.55
N ALA A 33 -14.41 -0.70 -4.98
CA ALA A 33 -14.16 -0.67 -3.53
C ALA A 33 -13.58 0.69 -3.09
N CYS A 34 -12.66 1.28 -3.85
CA CYS A 34 -12.09 2.59 -3.55
C CYS A 34 -13.18 3.67 -3.52
N ASP A 35 -14.08 3.70 -4.50
CA ASP A 35 -15.19 4.65 -4.57
C ASP A 35 -16.12 4.51 -3.36
N ILE A 36 -16.53 3.29 -3.03
CA ILE A 36 -17.36 3.01 -1.83
C ILE A 36 -16.68 3.52 -0.56
N LEU A 37 -15.38 3.33 -0.43
CA LEU A 37 -14.62 3.73 0.75
C LEU A 37 -14.46 5.24 0.85
N ILE A 38 -14.27 5.94 -0.26
CA ILE A 38 -14.22 7.40 -0.32
C ILE A 38 -15.59 7.99 0.06
N ASP A 39 -16.69 7.44 -0.46
CA ASP A 39 -18.04 7.88 -0.13
C ASP A 39 -18.36 7.69 1.36
N ARG A 40 -17.95 6.57 1.95
CA ARG A 40 -18.07 6.34 3.40
C ARG A 40 -17.25 7.35 4.20
N MET A 41 -16.03 7.67 3.75
CA MET A 41 -15.19 8.67 4.39
C MET A 41 -15.83 10.06 4.31
N HIS A 42 -16.40 10.45 3.17
CA HIS A 42 -17.15 11.71 3.02
C HIS A 42 -18.35 11.77 3.98
N SER A 43 -19.13 10.70 4.04
CA SER A 43 -20.29 10.61 4.95
C SER A 43 -19.87 10.78 6.42
N GLU A 44 -18.73 10.21 6.80
CA GLU A 44 -18.20 10.34 8.15
C GLU A 44 -17.65 11.76 8.41
N MET A 45 -16.99 12.37 7.44
CA MET A 45 -16.56 13.77 7.51
C MET A 45 -17.75 14.72 7.68
N ASP A 46 -18.85 14.49 6.94
CA ASP A 46 -20.08 15.27 7.06
C ASP A 46 -20.71 15.11 8.44
N ARG A 47 -20.79 13.87 8.94
CA ARG A 47 -21.30 13.56 10.29
C ARG A 47 -20.50 14.27 11.40
N LEU A 48 -19.20 14.42 11.23
CA LEU A 48 -18.29 15.06 12.18
C LEU A 48 -18.14 16.58 11.98
N GLY A 49 -18.67 17.12 10.87
CA GLY A 49 -18.53 18.54 10.52
C GLY A 49 -17.08 18.93 10.20
N THR A 50 -16.32 18.05 9.57
CA THR A 50 -14.88 18.27 9.26
C THR A 50 -14.55 17.81 7.84
N ASP A 51 -13.52 18.40 7.25
CA ASP A 51 -12.93 17.94 5.98
C ASP A 51 -11.65 17.13 6.18
N GLN A 52 -11.33 16.77 7.44
CA GLN A 52 -10.14 15.99 7.76
C GLN A 52 -10.45 14.92 8.82
N ILE A 53 -10.04 13.67 8.52
CA ILE A 53 -10.01 12.56 9.48
C ILE A 53 -8.61 11.94 9.41
N HIS A 54 -7.86 11.99 10.51
CA HIS A 54 -6.46 11.59 10.57
C HIS A 54 -5.63 12.27 9.46
N ILE A 55 -4.99 11.46 8.58
CA ILE A 55 -4.19 11.95 7.44
C ILE A 55 -5.00 12.05 6.14
N SER A 56 -6.31 11.74 6.20
CA SER A 56 -7.22 11.90 5.07
C SER A 56 -7.80 13.32 5.05
N HIS A 57 -7.77 13.95 3.87
CA HIS A 57 -8.31 15.28 3.61
C HIS A 57 -9.27 15.19 2.44
N ARG A 58 -10.47 15.73 2.59
CA ARG A 58 -11.53 15.73 1.56
C ARG A 58 -10.99 16.30 0.24
N ASN A 59 -11.24 15.57 -0.84
CA ASN A 59 -10.84 15.92 -2.21
C ASN A 59 -9.34 16.17 -2.42
N GLN A 60 -8.47 15.66 -1.52
CA GLN A 60 -7.03 15.78 -1.66
C GLN A 60 -6.33 14.42 -1.55
N ARG A 61 -6.51 13.75 -0.42
CA ARG A 61 -5.86 12.48 -0.14
C ARG A 61 -6.69 11.66 0.84
N TYR A 62 -6.81 10.39 0.58
CA TYR A 62 -7.47 9.44 1.47
C TYR A 62 -6.50 8.31 1.84
N HIS A 63 -6.50 7.97 3.11
CA HIS A 63 -5.81 6.80 3.66
C HIS A 63 -6.83 6.03 4.48
N ILE A 64 -7.31 4.90 3.93
CA ILE A 64 -8.41 4.13 4.49
C ILE A 64 -7.94 2.71 4.72
N ALA A 65 -7.76 2.32 5.98
CA ALA A 65 -7.21 1.03 6.36
C ALA A 65 -8.27 0.07 6.91
N LYS A 66 -7.96 -1.23 6.94
CA LYS A 66 -8.72 -2.31 7.58
C LYS A 66 -10.12 -2.51 6.98
N GLN A 67 -10.20 -2.54 5.66
CA GLN A 67 -11.47 -2.61 4.93
C GLN A 67 -11.77 -3.95 4.25
N TYR A 68 -10.81 -4.88 4.20
CA TYR A 68 -10.98 -6.15 3.47
C TYR A 68 -12.21 -6.97 3.92
N ALA A 69 -12.62 -6.84 5.17
CA ALA A 69 -13.79 -7.54 5.70
C ALA A 69 -15.12 -6.76 5.55
N HIS A 70 -15.07 -5.51 5.07
CA HIS A 70 -16.20 -4.59 5.03
C HIS A 70 -16.66 -4.23 3.62
N VAL A 71 -15.93 -4.68 2.59
CA VAL A 71 -16.30 -4.55 1.19
C VAL A 71 -16.26 -5.92 0.55
N GLU A 72 -17.37 -6.29 -0.12
CA GLU A 72 -17.50 -7.59 -0.78
C GLU A 72 -16.41 -7.79 -1.84
N GLY A 73 -15.87 -8.99 -1.92
CA GLY A 73 -14.81 -9.38 -2.86
C GLY A 73 -13.38 -9.01 -2.42
N LEU A 74 -13.18 -8.05 -1.52
CA LEU A 74 -11.83 -7.68 -1.07
C LEU A 74 -11.14 -8.81 -0.29
N LYS A 75 -11.89 -9.59 0.46
CA LYS A 75 -11.35 -10.72 1.21
C LYS A 75 -10.74 -11.77 0.29
N GLU A 76 -11.42 -12.09 -0.80
CA GLU A 76 -10.97 -13.04 -1.82
C GLU A 76 -9.71 -12.55 -2.53
N TYR A 77 -9.59 -11.24 -2.78
CA TYR A 77 -8.38 -10.65 -3.32
C TYR A 77 -7.21 -10.71 -2.32
N VAL A 78 -7.43 -10.25 -1.08
CA VAL A 78 -6.37 -10.17 -0.05
C VAL A 78 -5.85 -11.55 0.35
N PHE A 79 -6.70 -12.59 0.36
CA PHE A 79 -6.31 -13.95 0.70
C PHE A 79 -6.25 -14.88 -0.52
N GLY A 80 -6.19 -14.32 -1.73
CA GLY A 80 -6.12 -15.06 -2.98
C GLY A 80 -4.72 -15.65 -3.27
N GLU A 81 -4.66 -16.44 -4.31
CA GLU A 81 -3.44 -17.16 -4.70
C GLU A 81 -2.26 -16.24 -5.01
N LEU A 82 -2.50 -15.09 -5.64
CA LEU A 82 -1.46 -14.10 -5.94
C LEU A 82 -0.76 -13.63 -4.65
N MET A 83 -1.53 -13.23 -3.63
CA MET A 83 -0.98 -12.79 -2.34
C MET A 83 -0.25 -13.93 -1.62
N ALA A 84 -0.79 -15.15 -1.68
CA ALA A 84 -0.15 -16.34 -1.12
C ALA A 84 1.20 -16.63 -1.80
N ASP A 85 1.28 -16.50 -3.13
CA ASP A 85 2.52 -16.71 -3.89
C ASP A 85 3.57 -15.64 -3.60
N ILE A 86 3.15 -14.36 -3.50
CA ILE A 86 4.03 -13.26 -3.09
C ILE A 86 4.60 -13.53 -1.68
N CYS A 87 3.75 -13.86 -0.71
CA CYS A 87 4.18 -14.17 0.65
C CYS A 87 5.15 -15.35 0.69
N LYS A 88 4.87 -16.44 -0.02
CA LYS A 88 5.78 -17.60 -0.10
C LYS A 88 7.14 -17.23 -0.67
N ALA A 89 7.16 -16.34 -1.67
CA ALA A 89 8.38 -15.91 -2.33
C ALA A 89 9.24 -14.95 -1.49
N THR A 90 8.64 -14.23 -0.54
CA THR A 90 9.28 -13.16 0.23
C THR A 90 9.49 -13.51 1.69
N ILE A 91 8.42 -13.72 2.46
CA ILE A 91 8.47 -13.92 3.93
C ILE A 91 8.14 -15.34 4.37
N GLY A 92 7.77 -16.22 3.43
CA GLY A 92 7.51 -17.63 3.69
C GLY A 92 6.03 -18.00 3.72
N LYS A 93 5.76 -19.30 3.89
CA LYS A 93 4.41 -19.88 3.76
C LYS A 93 3.45 -19.57 4.93
N ASN A 94 3.96 -19.16 6.07
CA ASN A 94 3.18 -18.87 7.27
C ASN A 94 3.06 -17.35 7.45
N ALA A 95 2.46 -16.68 6.49
CA ALA A 95 2.23 -15.24 6.53
C ALA A 95 0.86 -14.92 7.15
N TYR A 96 0.76 -13.80 7.83
CA TYR A 96 -0.46 -13.25 8.39
C TYR A 96 -0.69 -11.86 7.85
N LEU A 97 -1.96 -11.52 7.59
CA LEU A 97 -2.31 -10.17 7.22
C LEU A 97 -2.11 -9.24 8.43
N PHE A 98 -1.29 -8.22 8.25
CA PHE A 98 -1.14 -7.16 9.25
C PHE A 98 -2.29 -6.17 9.13
N TYR A 99 -2.45 -5.55 7.98
CA TYR A 99 -3.65 -4.81 7.57
C TYR A 99 -3.63 -4.53 6.06
N ASP A 100 -4.78 -4.18 5.53
CA ASP A 100 -4.97 -3.64 4.20
C ASP A 100 -5.20 -2.14 4.26
N GLN A 101 -4.89 -1.44 3.19
CA GLN A 101 -5.13 0.00 3.08
C GLN A 101 -5.37 0.43 1.64
N TYR A 102 -6.20 1.46 1.48
CA TYR A 102 -6.33 2.23 0.26
C TYR A 102 -5.68 3.59 0.44
N VAL A 103 -4.87 3.98 -0.55
CA VAL A 103 -4.31 5.33 -0.65
C VAL A 103 -4.77 5.93 -1.97
N ALA A 104 -5.69 6.88 -1.90
CA ALA A 104 -6.16 7.62 -3.06
C ALA A 104 -5.67 9.07 -2.99
N LYS A 105 -5.19 9.58 -4.11
CA LYS A 105 -4.73 10.98 -4.24
C LYS A 105 -5.57 11.65 -5.32
N ALA A 106 -6.12 12.82 -5.04
CA ALA A 106 -6.76 13.63 -6.06
C ALA A 106 -5.71 14.22 -7.02
N ALA A 107 -6.10 14.40 -8.28
CA ALA A 107 -5.27 15.05 -9.27
C ALA A 107 -4.89 16.47 -8.84
N GLU A 108 -3.68 16.91 -9.18
CA GLU A 108 -3.17 18.28 -9.01
C GLU A 108 -2.99 18.81 -7.58
N VAL A 109 -3.51 18.12 -6.56
CA VAL A 109 -3.46 18.60 -5.15
C VAL A 109 -2.78 17.61 -4.20
N GLY A 110 -2.28 16.48 -4.71
CA GLY A 110 -1.64 15.45 -3.89
C GLY A 110 -0.32 15.93 -3.28
N ARG A 111 -0.14 15.72 -1.98
CA ARG A 111 1.15 15.95 -1.31
C ARG A 111 1.99 14.68 -1.39
N PRO A 112 3.30 14.78 -1.69
CA PRO A 112 4.19 13.63 -1.64
C PRO A 112 4.31 13.12 -0.20
N PHE A 113 4.57 11.82 -0.05
CA PHE A 113 5.05 11.27 1.20
C PHE A 113 6.57 11.39 1.26
N ALA A 114 7.11 11.64 2.45
CA ALA A 114 8.55 11.59 2.66
C ALA A 114 9.07 10.14 2.48
N TRP A 115 10.35 10.00 2.14
CA TRP A 115 11.02 8.71 2.12
C TRP A 115 10.91 8.02 3.48
N HIS A 116 10.49 6.78 3.49
CA HIS A 116 10.33 5.98 4.70
C HIS A 116 10.38 4.48 4.39
N GLN A 117 10.53 3.71 5.43
CA GLN A 117 10.18 2.29 5.46
C GLN A 117 8.90 2.16 6.28
N ASP A 118 7.91 1.40 5.82
CA ASP A 118 6.64 1.23 6.53
C ASP A 118 6.86 0.73 7.97
N GLY A 119 7.81 -0.18 8.16
CA GLY A 119 8.21 -0.69 9.46
C GLY A 119 8.73 0.36 10.44
N GLY A 120 9.30 1.46 9.93
CA GLY A 120 9.82 2.57 10.75
C GLY A 120 8.75 3.31 11.55
N TYR A 121 7.47 3.19 11.16
CA TYR A 121 6.36 3.81 11.89
C TYR A 121 5.83 2.99 13.06
N LEU A 122 6.21 1.71 13.18
CA LEU A 122 5.59 0.81 14.18
C LEU A 122 6.00 1.13 15.61
N GLY A 123 7.25 1.57 15.83
CA GLY A 123 7.74 1.98 17.15
C GLY A 123 7.89 0.83 18.16
N PHE A 124 7.87 -0.43 17.70
CA PHE A 124 8.11 -1.62 18.53
C PHE A 124 8.83 -2.70 17.71
N PRO A 125 9.58 -3.60 18.37
CA PRO A 125 10.23 -4.72 17.69
C PRO A 125 9.23 -5.63 16.99
N HIS A 126 9.47 -5.97 15.73
CA HIS A 126 8.62 -6.86 14.96
C HIS A 126 9.45 -7.74 14.01
N THR A 127 8.86 -8.83 13.55
CA THR A 127 9.44 -9.62 12.46
C THR A 127 9.29 -8.86 11.14
N PRO A 128 10.19 -9.05 10.17
CA PRO A 128 10.05 -8.47 8.85
C PRO A 128 8.70 -8.83 8.22
N TYR A 129 8.09 -7.86 7.52
CA TYR A 129 6.89 -8.07 6.73
C TYR A 129 7.07 -7.49 5.32
N VAL A 130 6.20 -7.86 4.41
CA VAL A 130 6.18 -7.33 3.06
C VAL A 130 4.96 -6.44 2.86
N THR A 131 5.15 -5.30 2.23
CA THR A 131 4.07 -4.46 1.73
C THR A 131 3.84 -4.80 0.25
N VAL A 132 2.62 -5.15 -0.09
CA VAL A 132 2.20 -5.34 -1.48
C VAL A 132 1.42 -4.12 -1.91
N TRP A 133 2.00 -3.34 -2.81
CA TRP A 133 1.36 -2.19 -3.40
C TRP A 133 0.80 -2.55 -4.78
N ALA A 134 -0.49 -2.34 -4.99
CA ALA A 134 -1.17 -2.59 -6.25
C ALA A 134 -1.65 -1.28 -6.87
N ALA A 135 -1.17 -0.98 -8.07
CA ALA A 135 -1.69 0.11 -8.88
C ALA A 135 -3.06 -0.28 -9.43
N VAL A 136 -4.09 0.47 -9.11
CA VAL A 136 -5.45 0.25 -9.65
C VAL A 136 -5.75 1.14 -10.87
N ASP A 137 -4.92 2.15 -11.10
CA ASP A 137 -4.94 3.04 -12.25
C ASP A 137 -3.54 3.13 -12.87
N ASP A 138 -3.45 3.71 -14.07
CA ASP A 138 -2.16 3.99 -14.71
C ASP A 138 -1.37 4.98 -13.85
N MET A 139 -0.19 4.56 -13.41
CA MET A 139 0.65 5.33 -12.50
C MET A 139 1.90 5.83 -13.21
N THR A 140 2.13 7.14 -13.11
CA THR A 140 3.32 7.81 -13.65
C THR A 140 3.95 8.71 -12.59
N ALA A 141 5.16 9.20 -12.86
CA ALA A 141 5.81 10.15 -11.96
C ALA A 141 4.99 11.44 -11.78
N GLU A 142 4.25 11.84 -12.81
CA GLU A 142 3.44 13.06 -12.84
C GLU A 142 2.15 12.91 -12.02
N ASN A 143 1.58 11.70 -11.93
CA ASN A 143 0.33 11.47 -11.20
C ASN A 143 0.52 10.89 -9.78
N GLY A 144 1.77 10.82 -9.31
CA GLY A 144 2.06 10.52 -7.92
C GLY A 144 2.23 9.03 -7.61
N THR A 145 2.84 8.26 -8.52
CA THR A 145 3.24 6.87 -8.29
C THR A 145 4.13 6.72 -7.06
N VAL A 146 4.21 5.50 -6.56
CA VAL A 146 5.23 5.12 -5.56
C VAL A 146 6.59 5.08 -6.23
N THR A 147 7.59 5.67 -5.60
CA THR A 147 9.00 5.55 -5.99
C THR A 147 9.70 4.67 -4.98
N LEU A 148 10.45 3.68 -5.46
CA LEU A 148 11.22 2.78 -4.62
C LEU A 148 12.69 3.18 -4.64
N LEU A 149 13.35 3.02 -3.50
CA LEU A 149 14.78 3.24 -3.36
C LEU A 149 15.46 1.89 -3.11
N PRO A 150 16.16 1.34 -4.13
CA PRO A 150 16.81 0.03 -4.02
C PRO A 150 17.86 -0.03 -2.92
N TYR A 151 18.07 -1.21 -2.34
CA TYR A 151 19.14 -1.43 -1.37
C TYR A 151 20.53 -1.13 -1.93
N SER A 152 20.74 -1.38 -3.23
CA SER A 152 21.99 -1.05 -3.91
C SER A 152 22.30 0.45 -3.90
N ASP A 153 21.28 1.31 -3.98
CA ASP A 153 21.46 2.76 -4.01
C ASP A 153 21.72 3.35 -2.62
N VAL A 154 21.13 2.78 -1.57
CA VAL A 154 21.26 3.32 -0.20
C VAL A 154 22.28 2.57 0.66
N GLY A 155 22.69 1.37 0.27
CA GLY A 155 23.61 0.54 1.05
C GLY A 155 23.02 0.03 2.38
N ILE A 156 21.71 0.17 2.61
CA ILE A 156 21.00 -0.19 3.84
C ILE A 156 20.06 -1.35 3.56
N ARG A 157 20.23 -2.46 4.29
CA ARG A 157 19.35 -3.66 4.21
C ARG A 157 18.64 -3.95 5.53
N SER A 158 18.64 -3.00 6.46
CA SER A 158 18.00 -3.14 7.76
C SER A 158 16.88 -2.13 7.93
N LEU A 159 15.98 -2.41 8.86
CA LEU A 159 14.99 -1.44 9.31
C LEU A 159 15.68 -0.23 9.92
N VAL A 160 15.24 0.96 9.53
CA VAL A 160 15.67 2.23 10.11
C VAL A 160 14.45 2.89 10.76
N ASP A 161 14.59 3.31 12.01
CA ASP A 161 13.53 4.02 12.71
C ASP A 161 13.19 5.34 12.02
N HIS A 162 11.90 5.60 11.86
CA HIS A 162 11.44 6.86 11.30
C HIS A 162 11.54 7.97 12.35
N ILE A 163 12.38 8.96 12.06
CA ILE A 163 12.48 10.17 12.88
C ILE A 163 11.33 11.11 12.49
N ARG A 164 10.37 11.27 13.38
CA ARG A 164 9.31 12.27 13.22
C ARG A 164 9.89 13.63 13.57
N ASN A 165 10.02 14.51 12.59
CA ASN A 165 10.26 15.92 12.88
C ASN A 165 8.95 16.51 13.40
N GLU A 166 8.99 17.18 14.54
CA GLU A 166 7.81 17.80 15.17
C GLU A 166 7.20 18.93 14.33
N GLU A 167 7.84 19.32 13.23
CA GLU A 167 7.45 20.41 12.33
C GLU A 167 6.77 19.97 11.01
N SER A 168 6.33 18.71 10.88
CA SER A 168 5.68 18.23 9.64
C SER A 168 4.21 17.85 9.82
#